data_c901f4dc52bcb399982231964638d278
#
_entry.id   c901f4dc52bcb399982231964638d278
#
_cell.length_a   1.000
_cell.length_b   1.000
_cell.length_c   1.000
_cell.angle_alpha   90.00
_cell.angle_beta   90.00
_cell.angle_gamma   90.00
#
_symmetry.space_group_name_H-M   'P 1'
#
loop_
_entity.id
_entity.type
_entity.pdbx_description
1 polymer ?
#
loop_
_entity_poly.entity_id
_entity_poly.type
_entity_poly.pdbx_seq_one_letter_code
_entity_poly.pdbx_strand_id
1 'polypeptide(L)'
;MANWRRHCSSLLALPAETRWRVPLAATLIALSASACGHAEDHAEEVAATPAAPADPASCIPAEEGVLRARLQGEIDVEIEWGAETAHCRGGVRPQGDGVRLLYKGTTDATGPLLIVFGLAPLRAGESARNVPANLTLVREGTGQFYATRGQDKCAFDEVRQTPVDAAPSLYRLEGRGYCTQPARALAGEGAVLVSRFDVVAIVDAAIAGAGP
;
A
#
# COMPACT_ATOMS: atom_id res chain seq x y z
N MET A 1 -46.64 16.96 27.43
CA MET A 1 -46.42 16.98 28.90
C MET A 1 -45.30 16.01 29.22
N ALA A 2 -44.35 16.44 30.08
CA ALA A 2 -43.10 15.82 30.53
C ALA A 2 -41.89 16.11 29.60
N ASN A 3 -41.13 17.07 29.76
CA ASN A 3 -40.22 17.68 30.73
C ASN A 3 -39.16 16.70 31.26
N TRP A 4 -37.95 16.77 30.67
CA TRP A 4 -36.73 16.32 31.35
C TRP A 4 -35.59 17.29 31.12
N ARG A 5 -35.34 17.97 32.26
CA ARG A 5 -34.27 18.94 32.46
C ARG A 5 -33.01 18.20 32.94
N ARG A 6 -31.87 18.74 32.46
CA ARG A 6 -30.58 18.97 33.13
C ARG A 6 -29.94 17.81 33.93
N HIS A 7 -28.70 17.58 33.61
CA HIS A 7 -27.58 17.57 34.57
C HIS A 7 -26.28 17.56 33.75
N CYS A 8 -25.57 18.57 33.94
CA CYS A 8 -24.49 18.91 34.88
C CYS A 8 -23.10 18.64 34.26
N SER A 9 -22.47 19.78 34.06
CA SER A 9 -21.05 20.02 33.88
C SER A 9 -20.16 19.20 34.82
N SER A 10 -19.05 18.70 34.26
CA SER A 10 -17.85 18.45 35.05
C SER A 10 -16.65 18.92 34.25
N LEU A 11 -16.18 20.10 34.66
CA LEU A 11 -14.86 20.61 34.43
C LEU A 11 -13.85 19.71 35.16
N LEU A 12 -12.92 19.11 34.45
CA LEU A 12 -11.73 18.54 35.07
C LEU A 12 -10.49 19.15 34.45
N ALA A 13 -9.72 19.70 35.35
CA ALA A 13 -8.51 20.47 35.20
C ALA A 13 -7.38 19.78 34.48
N LEU A 14 -6.62 20.55 33.71
CA LEU A 14 -5.30 20.26 33.19
C LEU A 14 -4.27 20.22 34.32
N PRO A 15 -3.35 19.26 34.38
CA PRO A 15 -2.15 19.42 35.16
C PRO A 15 -0.98 19.98 34.34
N ALA A 16 -0.23 20.78 35.05
CA ALA A 16 0.85 21.65 34.66
C ALA A 16 2.06 20.96 34.01
N GLU A 17 2.73 21.80 33.23
CA GLU A 17 4.03 21.69 32.60
C GLU A 17 5.13 21.07 33.51
N THR A 18 5.78 20.04 33.01
CA THR A 18 7.07 19.59 33.54
C THR A 18 8.19 20.07 32.63
N ARG A 19 8.80 21.18 33.03
CA ARG A 19 10.04 21.71 32.44
C ARG A 19 11.20 20.76 32.74
N TRP A 20 11.71 20.11 31.75
CA TRP A 20 12.98 19.41 31.85
C TRP A 20 14.12 20.38 31.52
N ARG A 21 14.90 20.70 32.55
CA ARG A 21 16.18 21.41 32.45
C ARG A 21 17.27 20.38 32.07
N VAL A 22 17.90 20.57 30.90
CA VAL A 22 19.12 19.85 30.51
C VAL A 22 20.34 20.63 31.03
N PRO A 23 21.25 20.05 31.77
CA PRO A 23 22.49 20.70 32.12
C PRO A 23 23.51 20.60 30.98
N LEU A 24 24.07 21.74 30.60
CA LEU A 24 25.27 21.86 29.78
C LEU A 24 26.47 21.33 30.59
N ALA A 25 27.07 20.25 30.13
CA ALA A 25 28.41 19.84 30.54
C ALA A 25 29.39 20.17 29.41
N ALA A 26 30.16 21.21 29.62
CA ALA A 26 31.30 21.55 28.79
C ALA A 26 32.47 20.58 29.15
N THR A 27 32.94 19.86 28.17
CA THR A 27 34.19 19.09 28.30
C THR A 27 35.16 19.55 27.21
N LEU A 28 36.13 20.35 27.67
CA LEU A 28 37.39 20.65 26.98
C LEU A 28 38.26 19.40 26.98
N ILE A 29 38.69 18.94 25.82
CA ILE A 29 39.85 18.01 25.74
C ILE A 29 40.80 18.50 24.64
N ALA A 30 42.03 18.51 25.08
CA ALA A 30 43.25 19.06 24.53
C ALA A 30 43.68 18.55 23.14
N LEU A 31 44.35 19.45 22.44
CA LEU A 31 45.21 19.16 21.29
C LEU A 31 46.40 18.27 21.73
N SER A 32 46.66 17.22 20.97
CA SER A 32 47.95 16.59 20.86
C SER A 32 48.31 16.44 19.39
N ALA A 33 49.23 17.28 18.93
CA ALA A 33 49.92 17.11 17.66
C ALA A 33 50.97 16.00 17.83
N SER A 34 51.00 15.05 16.91
CA SER A 34 52.17 14.23 16.64
C SER A 34 52.26 13.93 15.17
N ALA A 35 53.32 14.42 14.59
CA ALA A 35 53.74 14.27 13.21
C ALA A 35 54.43 12.93 12.97
N CYS A 36 54.63 12.64 11.69
CA CYS A 36 55.50 11.66 11.02
C CYS A 36 54.74 10.42 10.51
N GLY A 37 54.30 10.37 9.29
CA GLY A 37 55.13 9.99 8.15
C GLY A 37 55.16 8.46 7.99
N HIS A 38 54.29 7.95 7.07
CA HIS A 38 54.64 6.84 6.17
C HIS A 38 53.67 6.88 4.99
N ALA A 39 54.23 7.10 3.83
CA ALA A 39 53.50 6.87 2.59
C ALA A 39 53.49 5.36 2.39
N GLU A 40 52.35 4.74 2.68
CA GLU A 40 52.03 3.42 2.18
C GLU A 40 50.94 3.58 1.12
N ASP A 41 51.34 3.12 -0.03
CA ASP A 41 50.56 3.01 -1.24
C ASP A 41 49.34 2.08 -0.97
N HIS A 42 48.27 2.64 -0.41
CA HIS A 42 47.01 1.92 -0.29
C HIS A 42 46.32 1.98 -1.63
N ALA A 43 46.47 0.89 -2.39
CA ALA A 43 45.55 0.55 -3.45
C ALA A 43 44.12 0.79 -2.91
N GLU A 44 43.46 1.78 -3.49
CA GLU A 44 42.07 2.13 -3.22
C GLU A 44 41.23 0.92 -3.62
N GLU A 45 40.95 0.06 -2.62
CA GLU A 45 39.96 -0.98 -2.72
C GLU A 45 38.63 -0.26 -2.90
N VAL A 46 38.19 -0.18 -4.17
CA VAL A 46 36.89 0.32 -4.54
C VAL A 46 35.88 -0.54 -3.82
N ALA A 47 35.43 -0.07 -2.66
CA ALA A 47 34.35 -0.69 -1.91
C ALA A 47 33.16 -0.80 -2.87
N ALA A 48 32.85 -2.03 -3.28
CA ALA A 48 31.69 -2.32 -4.10
C ALA A 48 30.49 -1.75 -3.36
N THR A 49 29.91 -0.69 -3.95
CA THR A 49 28.64 -0.14 -3.49
C THR A 49 27.68 -1.31 -3.35
N PRO A 50 27.09 -1.57 -2.15
CA PRO A 50 26.13 -2.64 -1.99
C PRO A 50 25.04 -2.40 -3.03
N ALA A 51 24.82 -3.38 -3.90
CA ALA A 51 23.77 -3.34 -4.90
C ALA A 51 22.46 -3.01 -4.14
N ALA A 52 21.78 -1.96 -4.58
CA ALA A 52 20.46 -1.65 -4.06
C ALA A 52 19.63 -2.94 -4.11
N PRO A 53 18.85 -3.25 -3.05
CA PRO A 53 18.03 -4.46 -3.05
C PRO A 53 17.18 -4.45 -4.30
N ALA A 54 17.28 -5.51 -5.11
CA ALA A 54 16.48 -5.67 -6.32
C ALA A 54 15.03 -5.42 -5.93
N ASP A 55 14.34 -4.52 -6.65
CA ASP A 55 12.91 -4.31 -6.48
C ASP A 55 12.23 -5.68 -6.52
N PRO A 56 11.39 -6.01 -5.52
CA PRO A 56 10.70 -7.28 -5.53
C PRO A 56 9.95 -7.38 -6.86
N ALA A 57 10.13 -8.49 -7.55
CA ALA A 57 9.57 -8.73 -8.88
C ALA A 57 8.11 -8.27 -8.94
N SER A 58 7.75 -7.52 -9.97
CA SER A 58 6.38 -7.05 -10.17
C SER A 58 5.41 -8.22 -10.12
N CYS A 59 4.28 -8.07 -9.46
CA CYS A 59 3.24 -9.10 -9.45
C CYS A 59 2.41 -9.15 -10.74
N ILE A 60 2.71 -8.30 -11.72
CA ILE A 60 2.10 -8.39 -13.06
C ILE A 60 2.98 -9.31 -13.90
N PRO A 61 2.46 -10.47 -14.37
CA PRO A 61 3.20 -11.32 -15.29
C PRO A 61 3.50 -10.56 -16.60
N ALA A 62 4.73 -10.68 -17.11
CA ALA A 62 5.17 -9.90 -18.27
C ALA A 62 4.32 -10.14 -19.53
N GLU A 63 3.82 -11.37 -19.73
CA GLU A 63 3.14 -11.75 -20.95
C GLU A 63 1.62 -11.55 -20.92
N GLU A 64 1.00 -11.55 -19.72
CA GLU A 64 -0.46 -11.56 -19.58
C GLU A 64 -0.96 -10.76 -18.38
N GLY A 65 -0.05 -10.13 -17.64
CA GLY A 65 -0.40 -9.37 -16.44
C GLY A 65 -1.15 -8.10 -16.79
N VAL A 66 -2.31 -7.92 -16.19
CA VAL A 66 -3.16 -6.77 -16.46
C VAL A 66 -3.93 -6.33 -15.24
N LEU A 67 -4.09 -5.01 -15.12
CA LEU A 67 -5.20 -4.39 -14.42
C LEU A 67 -5.99 -3.58 -15.45
N ARG A 68 -7.21 -3.99 -15.74
CA ARG A 68 -8.19 -3.15 -16.43
C ARG A 68 -9.22 -2.68 -15.43
N ALA A 69 -9.53 -1.39 -15.43
CA ALA A 69 -10.53 -0.84 -14.54
C ALA A 69 -11.18 0.40 -15.13
N ARG A 70 -12.51 0.54 -14.92
CA ARG A 70 -13.25 1.76 -15.23
C ARG A 70 -13.56 2.51 -13.95
N LEU A 71 -12.97 3.68 -13.78
CA LEU A 71 -13.19 4.61 -12.69
C LEU A 71 -14.13 5.72 -13.14
N GLN A 72 -15.03 6.14 -12.26
CA GLN A 72 -16.04 7.18 -12.53
C GLN A 72 -16.23 8.08 -11.30
N GLY A 73 -16.48 9.33 -11.52
CA GLY A 73 -16.69 10.33 -10.47
C GLY A 73 -15.55 11.32 -10.37
N GLU A 74 -14.98 11.53 -9.20
CA GLU A 74 -13.86 12.45 -8.98
C GLU A 74 -12.61 12.08 -9.79
N ILE A 75 -12.46 10.82 -10.06
CA ILE A 75 -11.53 10.26 -11.03
C ILE A 75 -12.36 9.60 -12.12
N ASP A 76 -12.29 10.12 -13.33
CA ASP A 76 -12.99 9.54 -14.49
C ASP A 76 -11.96 9.10 -15.52
N VAL A 77 -11.64 7.81 -15.55
CA VAL A 77 -10.62 7.24 -16.43
C VAL A 77 -10.84 5.75 -16.65
N GLU A 78 -10.46 5.27 -17.81
CA GLU A 78 -10.29 3.85 -18.08
C GLU A 78 -8.80 3.50 -17.96
N ILE A 79 -8.50 2.49 -17.18
CA ILE A 79 -7.15 2.03 -16.89
C ILE A 79 -6.92 0.70 -17.61
N GLU A 80 -5.76 0.61 -18.25
CA GLU A 80 -5.18 -0.63 -18.73
C GLU A 80 -3.70 -0.62 -18.42
N TRP A 81 -3.31 -1.33 -17.36
CA TRP A 81 -1.95 -1.39 -16.87
C TRP A 81 -1.36 -2.79 -17.00
N GLY A 82 -0.25 -2.88 -17.70
CA GLY A 82 0.60 -4.08 -17.80
C GLY A 82 1.92 -3.91 -17.04
N ALA A 83 2.82 -4.87 -17.21
CA ALA A 83 4.11 -4.91 -16.51
C ALA A 83 5.02 -3.70 -16.82
N GLU A 84 4.89 -3.12 -18.02
CA GLU A 84 5.68 -1.96 -18.44
C GLU A 84 5.10 -0.61 -17.97
N THR A 85 3.82 -0.57 -17.64
CA THR A 85 3.09 0.67 -17.33
C THR A 85 2.73 0.82 -15.87
N ALA A 86 2.90 -0.22 -15.07
CA ALA A 86 2.62 -0.18 -13.64
C ALA A 86 3.51 -1.13 -12.83
N HIS A 87 3.69 -0.78 -11.57
CA HIS A 87 4.24 -1.66 -10.56
C HIS A 87 3.12 -2.36 -9.82
N CYS A 88 3.35 -3.61 -9.44
CA CYS A 88 2.38 -4.41 -8.71
C CYS A 88 3.03 -5.14 -7.54
N ARG A 89 2.26 -5.34 -6.48
CA ARG A 89 2.57 -6.24 -5.37
C ARG A 89 1.34 -7.07 -5.03
N GLY A 90 1.52 -8.39 -5.02
CA GLY A 90 0.51 -9.35 -4.57
C GLY A 90 1.02 -10.16 -3.39
N GLY A 91 0.22 -10.33 -2.36
CA GLY A 91 0.60 -11.10 -1.17
C GLY A 91 -0.55 -11.30 -0.21
N VAL A 92 -0.26 -11.94 0.92
CA VAL A 92 -1.20 -12.13 2.02
C VAL A 92 -1.43 -10.79 2.73
N ARG A 93 -2.66 -10.50 3.15
CA ARG A 93 -2.96 -9.31 3.95
C ARG A 93 -2.18 -9.33 5.28
N PRO A 94 -1.81 -8.17 5.84
CA PRO A 94 -1.07 -8.11 7.10
C PRO A 94 -1.76 -8.84 8.25
N GLN A 95 -3.09 -8.89 8.24
CA GLN A 95 -3.90 -9.61 9.23
C GLN A 95 -3.97 -11.12 8.98
N GLY A 96 -3.42 -11.61 7.86
CA GLY A 96 -3.37 -13.02 7.52
C GLY A 96 -4.69 -13.63 7.01
N ASP A 97 -5.74 -12.83 6.86
CA ASP A 97 -7.11 -13.28 6.53
C ASP A 97 -7.53 -12.99 5.08
N GLY A 98 -6.61 -12.87 4.16
CA GLY A 98 -6.95 -12.57 2.77
C GLY A 98 -5.76 -12.30 1.88
N VAL A 99 -6.07 -11.97 0.63
CA VAL A 99 -5.12 -11.56 -0.39
C VAL A 99 -5.17 -10.05 -0.56
N ARG A 100 -4.04 -9.43 -0.80
CA ARG A 100 -3.90 -8.02 -1.13
C ARG A 100 -3.19 -7.87 -2.48
N LEU A 101 -3.79 -7.07 -3.36
CA LEU A 101 -3.18 -6.65 -4.62
C LEU A 101 -3.00 -5.14 -4.58
N LEU A 102 -1.82 -4.66 -4.90
CA LEU A 102 -1.47 -3.26 -4.96
C LEU A 102 -0.92 -2.96 -6.35
N TYR A 103 -1.51 -2.02 -7.04
CA TYR A 103 -1.08 -1.53 -8.34
C TYR A 103 -0.73 -0.06 -8.24
N LYS A 104 0.39 0.33 -8.82
CA LYS A 104 0.84 1.72 -8.91
C LYS A 104 1.20 2.02 -10.35
N GLY A 105 0.49 2.96 -10.95
CA GLY A 105 0.73 3.40 -12.32
C GLY A 105 0.41 4.89 -12.49
N THR A 106 0.52 5.37 -13.70
CA THR A 106 0.23 6.76 -14.04
C THR A 106 -0.87 6.80 -15.09
N THR A 107 -1.76 7.79 -14.99
CA THR A 107 -2.75 8.11 -16.03
C THR A 107 -2.62 9.58 -16.43
N ASP A 108 -2.94 9.91 -17.68
CA ASP A 108 -2.91 11.29 -18.15
C ASP A 108 -3.91 12.19 -17.40
N ALA A 109 -5.04 11.60 -16.97
CA ALA A 109 -6.09 12.34 -16.29
C ALA A 109 -5.80 12.68 -14.83
N THR A 110 -5.00 11.87 -14.14
CA THR A 110 -4.82 12.00 -12.67
C THR A 110 -3.37 12.06 -12.22
N GLY A 111 -2.42 11.80 -13.10
CA GLY A 111 -1.04 11.54 -12.72
C GLY A 111 -0.88 10.19 -11.99
N PRO A 112 0.08 10.08 -11.07
CA PRO A 112 0.34 8.84 -10.35
C PRO A 112 -0.85 8.41 -9.49
N LEU A 113 -1.27 7.16 -9.64
CA LEU A 113 -2.40 6.56 -8.94
C LEU A 113 -2.01 5.21 -8.35
N LEU A 114 -2.35 4.99 -7.09
CA LEU A 114 -2.22 3.73 -6.39
C LEU A 114 -3.62 3.12 -6.20
N ILE A 115 -3.77 1.85 -6.57
CA ILE A 115 -5.01 1.09 -6.40
C ILE A 115 -4.71 -0.15 -5.56
N VAL A 116 -5.45 -0.33 -4.49
CA VAL A 116 -5.30 -1.47 -3.59
C VAL A 116 -6.61 -2.22 -3.47
N PHE A 117 -6.58 -3.50 -3.82
CA PHE A 117 -7.67 -4.44 -3.56
C PHE A 117 -7.32 -5.29 -2.35
N GLY A 118 -8.23 -5.41 -1.41
CA GLY A 118 -8.16 -6.34 -0.30
C GLY A 118 -9.30 -7.34 -0.40
N LEU A 119 -8.97 -8.62 -0.63
CA LEU A 119 -9.93 -9.72 -0.77
C LEU A 119 -9.95 -10.50 0.55
N ALA A 120 -11.09 -10.53 1.22
CA ALA A 120 -11.24 -11.29 2.47
C ALA A 120 -12.68 -11.81 2.62
N PRO A 121 -12.84 -13.07 3.04
CA PRO A 121 -11.78 -14.04 3.26
C PRO A 121 -11.36 -14.72 1.95
N LEU A 122 -10.10 -14.79 1.66
CA LEU A 122 -9.55 -15.56 0.53
C LEU A 122 -8.11 -15.96 0.85
N ARG A 123 -7.81 -17.24 0.91
CA ARG A 123 -6.43 -17.68 1.14
C ARG A 123 -5.62 -17.71 -0.16
N ALA A 124 -4.32 -17.51 -0.03
CA ALA A 124 -3.42 -17.72 -1.16
C ALA A 124 -3.53 -19.18 -1.64
N GLY A 125 -3.68 -19.37 -2.96
CA GLY A 125 -3.91 -20.67 -3.59
C GLY A 125 -5.37 -21.13 -3.63
N GLU A 126 -6.30 -20.43 -2.98
CA GLU A 126 -7.73 -20.75 -3.00
C GLU A 126 -8.44 -20.04 -4.15
N SER A 127 -9.24 -20.78 -4.91
CA SER A 127 -10.15 -20.20 -5.91
C SER A 127 -11.56 -20.10 -5.32
N ALA A 128 -12.25 -18.99 -5.55
CA ALA A 128 -13.58 -18.75 -4.99
C ALA A 128 -14.45 -17.88 -5.90
N ARG A 129 -15.75 -17.84 -5.61
CA ARG A 129 -16.72 -16.97 -6.28
C ARG A 129 -17.36 -16.02 -5.28
N ASN A 130 -17.81 -14.87 -5.80
CA ASN A 130 -18.46 -13.81 -5.01
C ASN A 130 -17.59 -13.39 -3.80
N VAL A 131 -16.31 -13.18 -4.04
CA VAL A 131 -15.34 -12.83 -2.99
C VAL A 131 -15.53 -11.35 -2.64
N PRO A 132 -15.92 -11.02 -1.41
CA PRO A 132 -16.00 -9.64 -0.97
C PRO A 132 -14.64 -8.95 -1.04
N ALA A 133 -14.65 -7.69 -1.42
CA ALA A 133 -13.42 -6.91 -1.51
C ALA A 133 -13.62 -5.49 -1.00
N ASN A 134 -12.56 -4.93 -0.46
CA ASN A 134 -12.43 -3.51 -0.25
C ASN A 134 -11.46 -2.90 -1.28
N LEU A 135 -11.64 -1.61 -1.50
CA LEU A 135 -10.85 -0.85 -2.44
C LEU A 135 -10.31 0.41 -1.77
N THR A 136 -9.06 0.70 -2.02
CA THR A 136 -8.44 1.98 -1.68
C THR A 136 -7.79 2.55 -2.94
N LEU A 137 -7.99 3.84 -3.17
CA LEU A 137 -7.37 4.62 -4.24
C LEU A 137 -6.59 5.77 -3.61
N VAL A 138 -5.38 6.02 -4.09
CA VAL A 138 -4.56 7.14 -3.65
C VAL A 138 -4.07 7.90 -4.87
N ARG A 139 -4.45 9.18 -4.99
CA ARG A 139 -3.81 10.10 -5.92
C ARG A 139 -2.53 10.60 -5.29
N GLU A 140 -1.42 10.02 -5.70
CA GLU A 140 -0.12 10.48 -5.24
C GLU A 140 0.14 11.91 -5.72
N GLY A 141 0.86 12.68 -4.96
CA GLY A 141 1.12 14.10 -5.26
C GLY A 141 0.03 15.08 -4.81
N THR A 142 -1.23 14.65 -4.68
CA THR A 142 -2.31 15.48 -4.13
C THR A 142 -2.68 15.13 -2.69
N GLY A 143 -2.24 13.96 -2.20
CA GLY A 143 -2.62 13.46 -0.88
C GLY A 143 -4.09 13.06 -0.75
N GLN A 144 -4.78 12.84 -1.87
CA GLN A 144 -6.18 12.42 -1.88
C GLN A 144 -6.30 10.91 -1.75
N PHE A 145 -7.06 10.48 -0.76
CA PHE A 145 -7.34 9.07 -0.48
C PHE A 145 -8.84 8.82 -0.59
N TYR A 146 -9.18 7.74 -1.28
CA TYR A 146 -10.56 7.25 -1.37
C TYR A 146 -10.59 5.81 -0.91
N ALA A 147 -11.57 5.43 -0.11
CA ALA A 147 -11.72 4.05 0.35
C ALA A 147 -13.19 3.63 0.42
N THR A 148 -13.44 2.35 0.15
CA THR A 148 -14.72 1.73 0.47
C THR A 148 -14.78 1.46 1.96
N ARG A 149 -15.93 1.76 2.58
CA ARG A 149 -16.16 1.47 3.99
C ARG A 149 -16.80 0.09 4.13
N GLY A 150 -16.10 -0.82 4.77
CA GLY A 150 -16.52 -2.23 4.87
C GLY A 150 -15.99 -3.07 3.72
N GLN A 151 -16.25 -4.38 3.77
CA GLN A 151 -15.69 -5.37 2.84
C GLN A 151 -16.68 -5.82 1.76
N ASP A 152 -17.89 -5.27 1.76
CA ASP A 152 -19.01 -5.68 0.92
C ASP A 152 -19.38 -4.67 -0.18
N LYS A 153 -18.52 -3.66 -0.42
CA LYS A 153 -18.79 -2.60 -1.39
C LYS A 153 -18.28 -2.91 -2.78
N CYS A 154 -17.31 -3.81 -2.86
CA CYS A 154 -16.84 -4.41 -4.09
C CYS A 154 -16.91 -5.94 -3.95
N ALA A 155 -16.96 -6.62 -5.06
CA ALA A 155 -16.89 -8.07 -5.13
C ALA A 155 -16.13 -8.51 -6.37
N PHE A 156 -15.37 -9.58 -6.22
CA PHE A 156 -14.91 -10.38 -7.35
C PHE A 156 -15.96 -11.45 -7.63
N ASP A 157 -16.50 -11.47 -8.84
CA ASP A 157 -17.44 -12.51 -9.29
C ASP A 157 -16.80 -13.89 -9.25
N GLU A 158 -15.56 -13.95 -9.69
CA GLU A 158 -14.72 -15.14 -9.69
C GLU A 158 -13.28 -14.76 -9.47
N VAL A 159 -12.61 -15.53 -8.61
CA VAL A 159 -11.16 -15.52 -8.43
C VAL A 159 -10.66 -16.93 -8.67
N ARG A 160 -9.72 -17.06 -9.59
CA ARG A 160 -9.00 -18.30 -9.85
C ARG A 160 -7.55 -18.11 -9.43
N GLN A 161 -7.03 -19.04 -8.65
CA GLN A 161 -5.61 -19.08 -8.31
C GLN A 161 -5.01 -20.41 -8.76
N THR A 162 -3.92 -20.34 -9.50
CA THR A 162 -3.17 -21.51 -9.99
C THR A 162 -1.72 -21.41 -9.51
N PRO A 163 -1.11 -22.51 -9.04
CA PRO A 163 0.30 -22.50 -8.68
C PRO A 163 1.17 -22.08 -9.86
N VAL A 164 2.25 -21.37 -9.58
CA VAL A 164 3.29 -21.07 -10.56
C VAL A 164 4.33 -22.18 -10.51
N ASP A 165 4.68 -22.74 -11.65
CA ASP A 165 5.65 -23.83 -11.75
C ASP A 165 6.99 -23.45 -11.11
N ALA A 166 7.58 -24.42 -10.37
CA ALA A 166 8.85 -24.26 -9.65
C ALA A 166 8.88 -23.18 -8.54
N ALA A 167 7.74 -22.59 -8.16
CA ALA A 167 7.66 -21.56 -7.13
C ALA A 167 6.48 -21.81 -6.18
N PRO A 168 6.62 -22.69 -5.18
CA PRO A 168 5.49 -23.20 -4.38
C PRO A 168 4.74 -22.15 -3.54
N SER A 169 5.34 -20.99 -3.31
CA SER A 169 4.67 -19.88 -2.63
C SER A 169 3.95 -18.93 -3.59
N LEU A 170 4.15 -19.05 -4.90
CA LEU A 170 3.59 -18.15 -5.88
C LEU A 170 2.33 -18.73 -6.53
N TYR A 171 1.33 -17.90 -6.65
CA TYR A 171 0.07 -18.22 -7.32
C TYR A 171 -0.25 -17.15 -8.35
N ARG A 172 -0.60 -17.56 -9.56
CA ARG A 172 -1.21 -16.69 -10.55
C ARG A 172 -2.67 -16.52 -10.18
N LEU A 173 -3.07 -15.30 -9.89
CA LEU A 173 -4.44 -14.91 -9.59
C LEU A 173 -5.05 -14.24 -10.81
N GLU A 174 -6.20 -14.73 -11.22
CA GLU A 174 -7.07 -14.11 -12.22
C GLU A 174 -8.40 -13.80 -11.56
N GLY A 175 -8.94 -12.60 -11.80
CA GLY A 175 -10.21 -12.23 -11.23
C GLY A 175 -10.85 -11.07 -11.95
N ARG A 176 -12.19 -11.01 -11.89
CA ARG A 176 -12.98 -9.91 -12.40
C ARG A 176 -14.06 -9.55 -11.41
N GLY A 177 -14.43 -8.29 -11.40
CA GLY A 177 -15.43 -7.83 -10.46
C GLY A 177 -15.85 -6.38 -10.67
N TYR A 178 -16.57 -5.86 -9.70
CA TYR A 178 -17.12 -4.52 -9.70
C TYR A 178 -17.34 -4.00 -8.28
N CYS A 179 -17.55 -2.70 -8.15
CA CYS A 179 -18.01 -2.09 -6.92
C CYS A 179 -19.46 -1.65 -7.05
N THR A 180 -20.27 -1.94 -6.04
CA THR A 180 -21.68 -1.51 -5.94
C THR A 180 -21.83 -0.13 -5.34
N GLN A 181 -20.81 0.31 -4.62
CA GLN A 181 -20.75 1.62 -3.98
C GLN A 181 -19.38 2.28 -4.20
N PRO A 182 -19.34 3.61 -4.29
CA PRO A 182 -18.10 4.30 -4.52
C PRO A 182 -17.18 4.28 -3.28
N ALA A 183 -15.88 4.28 -3.54
CA ALA A 183 -14.87 4.66 -2.57
C ALA A 183 -15.01 6.17 -2.29
N ARG A 184 -15.17 6.55 -1.03
CA ARG A 184 -15.35 7.93 -0.60
C ARG A 184 -14.03 8.54 -0.16
N ALA A 185 -13.87 9.82 -0.40
CA ALA A 185 -12.74 10.57 0.11
C ALA A 185 -12.64 10.42 1.64
N LEU A 186 -11.43 10.20 2.14
CA LEU A 186 -11.16 10.12 3.58
C LEU A 186 -11.10 11.50 4.23
N ALA A 187 -10.74 12.52 3.44
CA ALA A 187 -10.77 13.92 3.84
C ALA A 187 -11.48 14.75 2.75
N GLY A 188 -12.34 15.66 3.15
CA GLY A 188 -13.15 16.46 2.23
C GLY A 188 -14.33 15.69 1.63
N GLU A 189 -14.77 16.16 0.48
CA GLU A 189 -15.86 15.58 -0.29
C GLU A 189 -15.31 14.89 -1.54
N GLY A 190 -16.11 14.04 -2.17
CA GLY A 190 -15.76 13.34 -3.39
C GLY A 190 -15.87 11.83 -3.27
N ALA A 191 -16.03 11.18 -4.41
CA ALA A 191 -16.15 9.74 -4.48
C ALA A 191 -15.73 9.23 -5.85
N VAL A 192 -15.20 7.99 -5.87
CA VAL A 192 -14.79 7.29 -7.08
C VAL A 192 -15.45 5.91 -7.10
N LEU A 193 -16.22 5.62 -8.11
CA LEU A 193 -16.79 4.30 -8.35
C LEU A 193 -15.89 3.54 -9.31
N VAL A 194 -15.46 2.35 -8.92
CA VAL A 194 -14.85 1.40 -9.85
C VAL A 194 -15.93 0.44 -10.33
N SER A 195 -16.52 0.77 -11.48
CA SER A 195 -17.71 0.07 -11.98
C SER A 195 -17.42 -1.32 -12.51
N ARG A 196 -16.20 -1.57 -12.94
CA ARG A 196 -15.69 -2.89 -13.33
C ARG A 196 -14.18 -2.93 -13.19
N PHE A 197 -13.66 -4.11 -12.97
CA PHE A 197 -12.22 -4.38 -13.03
C PHE A 197 -11.94 -5.83 -13.40
N ASP A 198 -10.82 -6.03 -14.09
CA ASP A 198 -10.22 -7.32 -14.40
C ASP A 198 -8.75 -7.29 -13.94
N VAL A 199 -8.32 -8.33 -13.26
CA VAL A 199 -6.96 -8.43 -12.73
C VAL A 199 -6.30 -9.76 -13.10
N VAL A 200 -5.02 -9.69 -13.44
CA VAL A 200 -4.12 -10.84 -13.49
C VAL A 200 -2.86 -10.46 -12.72
N ALA A 201 -2.54 -11.21 -11.68
CA ALA A 201 -1.44 -10.90 -10.79
C ALA A 201 -0.74 -12.14 -10.27
N ILE A 202 0.50 -11.99 -9.83
CA ILE A 202 1.18 -13.00 -9.01
C ILE A 202 1.00 -12.64 -7.54
N VAL A 203 0.56 -13.61 -6.75
CA VAL A 203 0.42 -13.52 -5.29
C VAL A 203 1.49 -14.37 -4.64
N ASP A 204 2.31 -13.78 -3.80
CA ASP A 204 3.26 -14.51 -2.98
C ASP A 204 2.67 -14.80 -1.60
N ALA A 205 2.46 -16.08 -1.30
CA ALA A 205 1.94 -16.53 -0.02
C ALA A 205 2.93 -16.36 1.15
N ALA A 206 4.23 -16.21 0.85
CA ALA A 206 5.26 -15.98 1.86
C ALA A 206 5.38 -14.49 2.25
N ILE A 207 4.89 -13.58 1.41
CA ILE A 207 4.93 -12.15 1.69
C ILE A 207 3.63 -11.74 2.38
N ALA A 208 3.68 -11.54 3.70
CA ALA A 208 2.67 -10.74 4.39
C ALA A 208 2.76 -9.33 3.81
N GLY A 209 1.66 -8.85 3.21
CA GLY A 209 1.65 -7.58 2.50
C GLY A 209 2.25 -6.46 3.34
N ALA A 210 3.43 -5.98 2.96
CA ALA A 210 4.04 -4.82 3.57
C ALA A 210 3.03 -3.66 3.49
N GLY A 211 2.77 -3.01 4.60
CA GLY A 211 2.03 -1.77 4.62
C GLY A 211 2.70 -0.73 3.70
N PRO A 212 1.99 0.32 3.31
CA PRO A 212 2.59 1.46 2.64
C PRO A 212 3.65 2.10 3.49
#